data_2e22bf83652f3fa10d163ed71fda9d28
#
_entry.id   2e22bf83652f3fa10d163ed71fda9d28
#
_cell.length_a   1.000
_cell.length_b   1.000
_cell.length_c   1.000
_cell.angle_alpha   90.00
_cell.angle_beta   90.00
_cell.angle_gamma   90.00
#
_symmetry.space_group_name_H-M   'P 1'
#
loop_
_entity.id
_entity.type
_entity.pdbx_description
1 polymer ?
#
loop_
_entity_poly.entity_id
_entity_poly.type
_entity_poly.pdbx_seq_one_letter_code
_entity_poly.pdbx_strand_id
1 'polypeptide(L)'
;MTKRWLGLTASKEGVIYVDVEVPDNDEDPIVVIADDTWKVQQGDRSAAYGVLHQQCADYIRENHIEKAIVKASAVTGKGMAKLGMLEAAEVRGVVIAAAASACSVKQQKKGSVSKTYGERNVDDYVADDSFWAKNTKGGRLRKMSRETAFLLIAARNG
;
A
#
# COMPACT_ATOMS: atom_id res chain seq x y z
N MET A 1 -16.20 13.85 8.77
CA MET A 1 -16.36 12.86 7.67
C MET A 1 -15.16 11.95 7.60
N THR A 2 -15.36 10.72 7.27
CA THR A 2 -14.25 9.78 7.06
C THR A 2 -13.72 9.91 5.64
N LYS A 3 -12.42 9.66 5.48
CA LYS A 3 -11.76 9.61 4.17
C LYS A 3 -11.56 8.15 3.78
N ARG A 4 -11.57 7.86 2.50
CA ARG A 4 -11.34 6.51 1.99
C ARG A 4 -9.99 6.46 1.28
N TRP A 5 -9.06 5.70 1.82
CA TRP A 5 -7.70 5.60 1.30
C TRP A 5 -7.32 4.15 1.00
N LEU A 6 -6.41 3.98 0.04
CA LEU A 6 -5.92 2.68 -0.40
C LEU A 6 -4.40 2.63 -0.26
N GLY A 7 -3.89 1.66 0.50
CA GLY A 7 -2.46 1.37 0.56
C GLY A 7 -2.09 0.32 -0.47
N LEU A 8 -0.96 0.49 -1.14
CA LEU A 8 -0.50 -0.41 -2.20
C LEU A 8 0.97 -0.75 -2.03
N THR A 9 1.28 -2.04 -2.03
CA THR A 9 2.66 -2.56 -2.03
C THR A 9 2.82 -3.57 -3.15
N ALA A 10 3.69 -3.25 -4.10
CA ALA A 10 3.94 -4.08 -5.28
C ALA A 10 5.09 -5.05 -5.07
N SER A 11 4.94 -6.25 -5.61
CA SER A 11 6.01 -7.23 -5.79
C SER A 11 5.95 -7.77 -7.20
N LYS A 12 6.93 -8.60 -7.59
CA LYS A 12 6.91 -9.24 -8.91
C LYS A 12 5.69 -10.16 -9.11
N GLU A 13 5.09 -10.63 -8.03
CA GLU A 13 3.99 -11.61 -8.05
C GLU A 13 2.61 -10.97 -7.92
N GLY A 14 2.53 -9.74 -7.45
CA GLY A 14 1.26 -9.07 -7.27
C GLY A 14 1.33 -7.82 -6.45
N VAL A 15 0.16 -7.33 -6.08
CA VAL A 15 0.01 -6.09 -5.32
C VAL A 15 -0.87 -6.36 -4.10
N ILE A 16 -0.30 -6.16 -2.92
CA ILE A 16 -1.09 -6.12 -1.69
C ILE A 16 -1.83 -4.78 -1.67
N TYR A 17 -3.14 -4.83 -1.47
CA TYR A 17 -3.92 -3.62 -1.26
C TYR A 17 -4.67 -3.68 0.06
N VAL A 18 -4.68 -2.55 0.76
CA VAL A 18 -5.41 -2.37 2.01
C VAL A 18 -6.31 -1.15 1.85
N ASP A 19 -7.60 -1.37 1.91
CA ASP A 19 -8.63 -0.35 1.77
C ASP A 19 -9.15 0.02 3.15
N VAL A 20 -9.07 1.30 3.50
CA VAL A 20 -9.44 1.76 4.84
C VAL A 20 -10.31 3.01 4.80
N GLU A 21 -11.12 3.18 5.84
CA GLU A 21 -11.66 4.47 6.21
C GLU A 21 -10.73 5.11 7.22
N VAL A 22 -10.40 6.36 7.00
CA VAL A 22 -9.54 7.16 7.89
C VAL A 22 -10.41 8.17 8.61
N PRO A 23 -10.63 8.01 9.93
CA PRO A 23 -11.40 8.99 10.71
C PRO A 23 -10.73 10.36 10.75
N ASP A 24 -11.51 11.40 10.93
CA ASP A 24 -10.99 12.78 11.02
C ASP A 24 -10.11 12.99 12.25
N ASN A 25 -10.41 12.30 13.37
CA ASN A 25 -9.58 12.35 14.55
C ASN A 25 -8.40 11.37 14.40
N ASP A 26 -7.19 11.91 14.42
CA ASP A 26 -5.95 11.14 14.23
C ASP A 26 -5.69 10.08 15.31
N GLU A 27 -6.34 10.21 16.46
CA GLU A 27 -6.23 9.22 17.54
C GLU A 27 -7.15 8.02 17.34
N ASP A 28 -8.17 8.15 16.51
CA ASP A 28 -9.07 7.03 16.22
C ASP A 28 -8.40 6.01 15.33
N PRO A 29 -8.65 4.70 15.56
CA PRO A 29 -8.07 3.67 14.70
C PRO A 29 -8.62 3.74 13.28
N ILE A 30 -7.79 3.40 12.30
CA ILE A 30 -8.26 3.25 10.92
C ILE A 30 -9.20 2.04 10.84
N VAL A 31 -10.19 2.13 9.97
CA VAL A 31 -11.18 1.05 9.78
C VAL A 31 -10.80 0.26 8.52
N VAL A 32 -10.40 -0.99 8.70
CA VAL A 32 -10.05 -1.87 7.59
C VAL A 32 -11.32 -2.32 6.88
N ILE A 33 -11.47 -1.95 5.62
CA ILE A 33 -12.61 -2.36 4.77
C ILE A 33 -12.25 -3.63 4.01
N ALA A 34 -11.05 -3.68 3.43
CA ALA A 34 -10.58 -4.84 2.69
C ALA A 34 -9.06 -4.94 2.77
N ASP A 35 -8.56 -6.16 2.74
CA ASP A 35 -7.14 -6.50 2.66
C ASP A 35 -7.02 -7.72 1.79
N ASP A 36 -6.41 -7.57 0.61
CA ASP A 36 -6.25 -8.67 -0.33
C ASP A 36 -5.07 -8.42 -1.26
N THR A 37 -4.87 -9.30 -2.22
CA THR A 37 -3.77 -9.24 -3.18
C THR A 37 -4.30 -9.40 -4.60
N TRP A 38 -3.96 -8.47 -5.49
CA TRP A 38 -4.13 -8.67 -6.92
C TRP A 38 -2.89 -9.38 -7.44
N LYS A 39 -3.05 -10.60 -7.93
CA LYS A 39 -1.93 -11.39 -8.44
C LYS A 39 -1.60 -11.00 -9.88
N VAL A 40 -0.32 -10.97 -10.21
CA VAL A 40 0.13 -10.86 -11.60
C VAL A 40 -0.10 -12.22 -12.25
N GLN A 41 -0.89 -12.26 -13.30
CA GLN A 41 -1.22 -13.50 -13.99
C GLN A 41 0.01 -14.13 -14.64
N GLN A 42 0.02 -15.46 -14.72
CA GLN A 42 1.08 -16.23 -15.39
C GLN A 42 1.02 -16.02 -16.90
N GLY A 43 2.16 -16.14 -17.56
CA GLY A 43 2.27 -16.03 -19.01
C GLY A 43 2.81 -14.68 -19.47
N ASP A 44 2.20 -14.05 -20.46
CA ASP A 44 2.64 -12.77 -21.00
C ASP A 44 2.48 -11.67 -19.95
N ARG A 45 3.60 -11.10 -19.52
CA ARG A 45 3.58 -10.06 -18.48
C ARG A 45 2.93 -8.76 -18.95
N SER A 46 3.05 -8.40 -20.21
CA SER A 46 2.38 -7.19 -20.71
C SER A 46 0.86 -7.31 -20.65
N ALA A 47 0.31 -8.47 -20.98
CA ALA A 47 -1.13 -8.74 -20.84
C ALA A 47 -1.53 -8.74 -19.35
N ALA A 48 -0.72 -9.36 -18.50
CA ALA A 48 -0.96 -9.38 -17.04
C ALA A 48 -0.94 -7.97 -16.45
N TYR A 49 -0.06 -7.10 -16.92
CA TYR A 49 0.00 -5.70 -16.48
C TYR A 49 -1.24 -4.92 -16.90
N GLY A 50 -1.76 -5.17 -18.10
CA GLY A 50 -3.02 -4.57 -18.55
C GLY A 50 -4.20 -4.95 -17.66
N VAL A 51 -4.29 -6.22 -17.28
CA VAL A 51 -5.33 -6.70 -16.35
C VAL A 51 -5.17 -6.05 -14.99
N LEU A 52 -3.95 -6.01 -14.46
CA LEU A 52 -3.66 -5.40 -13.16
C LEU A 52 -4.02 -3.91 -13.13
N HIS A 53 -3.67 -3.19 -14.20
CA HIS A 53 -4.02 -1.77 -14.34
C HIS A 53 -5.53 -1.58 -14.24
N GLN A 54 -6.28 -2.40 -14.97
CA GLN A 54 -7.75 -2.34 -14.98
C GLN A 54 -8.34 -2.66 -13.60
N GLN A 55 -7.83 -3.72 -12.94
CA GLN A 55 -8.28 -4.08 -11.60
C GLN A 55 -8.09 -2.94 -10.60
N CYS A 56 -6.92 -2.33 -10.61
CA CYS A 56 -6.59 -1.23 -9.70
C CYS A 56 -7.46 -0.01 -9.95
N ALA A 57 -7.56 0.44 -11.21
CA ALA A 57 -8.34 1.62 -11.57
C ALA A 57 -9.84 1.42 -11.27
N ASP A 58 -10.38 0.26 -11.61
CA ASP A 58 -11.79 -0.05 -11.36
C ASP A 58 -12.10 -0.11 -9.87
N TYR A 59 -11.23 -0.75 -9.09
CA TYR A 59 -11.40 -0.83 -7.63
C TYR A 59 -11.47 0.57 -7.01
N ILE A 60 -10.56 1.45 -7.41
CA ILE A 60 -10.51 2.83 -6.90
C ILE A 60 -11.79 3.58 -7.22
N ARG A 61 -12.28 3.47 -8.46
CA ARG A 61 -13.51 4.15 -8.90
C ARG A 61 -14.75 3.59 -8.21
N GLU A 62 -14.88 2.27 -8.18
CA GLU A 62 -16.05 1.59 -7.61
C GLU A 62 -16.18 1.81 -6.10
N ASN A 63 -15.06 1.93 -5.41
CA ASN A 63 -15.04 2.10 -3.96
C ASN A 63 -14.83 3.56 -3.51
N HIS A 64 -14.85 4.49 -4.44
CA HIS A 64 -14.71 5.92 -4.16
C HIS A 64 -13.46 6.24 -3.34
N ILE A 65 -12.34 5.62 -3.68
CA ILE A 65 -11.05 5.89 -3.03
C ILE A 65 -10.60 7.30 -3.41
N GLU A 66 -10.30 8.11 -2.41
CA GLU A 66 -9.86 9.50 -2.61
C GLU A 66 -8.35 9.61 -2.83
N LYS A 67 -7.60 8.71 -2.21
CA LYS A 67 -6.13 8.77 -2.21
C LYS A 67 -5.53 7.38 -2.12
N ALA A 68 -4.51 7.14 -2.93
CA ALA A 68 -3.70 5.92 -2.85
C ALA A 68 -2.31 6.28 -2.32
N ILE A 69 -1.84 5.50 -1.36
CA ILE A 69 -0.49 5.60 -0.83
C ILE A 69 0.28 4.37 -1.32
N VAL A 70 1.29 4.59 -2.14
CA VAL A 70 2.08 3.53 -2.74
C VAL A 70 3.47 3.46 -2.10
N LYS A 71 3.88 2.27 -1.68
CA LYS A 71 5.25 2.08 -1.20
C LYS A 71 6.22 2.33 -2.34
N ALA A 72 7.08 3.33 -2.17
CA ALA A 72 8.06 3.71 -3.19
C ALA A 72 9.20 2.71 -3.28
N SER A 73 9.85 2.67 -4.45
CA SER A 73 11.09 1.91 -4.64
C SER A 73 12.19 2.47 -3.75
N ALA A 74 13.00 1.58 -3.17
CA ALA A 74 14.19 1.96 -2.43
C ALA A 74 15.40 1.41 -3.16
N VAL A 75 16.43 2.25 -3.27
CA VAL A 75 17.73 1.82 -3.76
C VAL A 75 18.52 1.32 -2.55
N THR A 76 18.84 0.03 -2.53
CA THR A 76 19.80 -0.52 -1.58
C THR A 76 21.17 -0.39 -2.23
N GLY A 77 22.08 0.38 -1.64
CA GLY A 77 23.38 0.65 -2.23
C GLY A 77 24.33 -0.55 -2.29
N LYS A 78 23.82 -1.78 -2.26
CA LYS A 78 24.62 -3.01 -2.26
C LYS A 78 24.15 -3.98 -3.33
N GLY A 79 25.02 -4.30 -4.27
CA GLY A 79 24.83 -5.35 -5.25
C GLY A 79 24.07 -4.92 -6.50
N MET A 80 24.04 -5.84 -7.47
CA MET A 80 23.33 -5.64 -8.73
C MET A 80 21.84 -5.86 -8.56
N ALA A 81 21.03 -5.10 -9.28
CA ALA A 81 19.58 -5.31 -9.33
C ALA A 81 19.28 -6.70 -9.88
N LYS A 82 18.45 -7.47 -9.17
CA LYS A 82 17.99 -8.78 -9.64
C LYS A 82 16.74 -8.60 -10.50
N LEU A 83 16.51 -9.54 -11.42
CA LEU A 83 15.33 -9.52 -12.30
C LEU A 83 14.02 -9.33 -11.50
N GLY A 84 13.87 -10.03 -10.38
CA GLY A 84 12.68 -9.89 -9.54
C GLY A 84 12.46 -8.49 -9.01
N MET A 85 13.54 -7.74 -8.74
CA MET A 85 13.44 -6.34 -8.32
C MET A 85 13.01 -5.43 -9.46
N LEU A 86 13.49 -5.69 -10.68
CA LEU A 86 13.08 -4.96 -11.87
C LEU A 86 11.61 -5.23 -12.20
N GLU A 87 11.18 -6.47 -12.10
CA GLU A 87 9.79 -6.86 -12.31
C GLU A 87 8.87 -6.24 -11.26
N ALA A 88 9.29 -6.20 -10.00
CA ALA A 88 8.55 -5.52 -8.94
C ALA A 88 8.40 -4.02 -9.23
N ALA A 89 9.45 -3.38 -9.77
CA ALA A 89 9.40 -1.97 -10.17
C ALA A 89 8.43 -1.75 -11.32
N GLU A 90 8.37 -2.66 -12.28
CA GLU A 90 7.40 -2.62 -13.38
C GLU A 90 5.96 -2.69 -12.84
N VAL A 91 5.67 -3.64 -11.96
CA VAL A 91 4.37 -3.79 -11.31
C VAL A 91 3.99 -2.52 -10.56
N ARG A 92 4.95 -1.95 -9.82
CA ARG A 92 4.74 -0.69 -9.09
C ARG A 92 4.37 0.45 -10.04
N GLY A 93 5.05 0.56 -11.18
CA GLY A 93 4.74 1.55 -12.20
C GLY A 93 3.31 1.39 -12.74
N VAL A 94 2.88 0.16 -12.96
CA VAL A 94 1.51 -0.14 -13.41
C VAL A 94 0.47 0.37 -12.43
N VAL A 95 0.61 0.05 -11.14
CA VAL A 95 -0.38 0.48 -10.14
C VAL A 95 -0.31 1.98 -9.85
N ILE A 96 0.86 2.59 -9.94
CA ILE A 96 0.99 4.05 -9.82
C ILE A 96 0.21 4.73 -10.94
N ALA A 97 0.39 4.28 -12.19
CA ALA A 97 -0.31 4.84 -13.35
C ALA A 97 -1.83 4.62 -13.24
N ALA A 98 -2.24 3.42 -12.86
CA ALA A 98 -3.65 3.08 -12.68
C ALA A 98 -4.29 3.96 -11.60
N ALA A 99 -3.66 4.08 -10.46
CA ALA A 99 -4.16 4.88 -9.34
C ALA A 99 -4.20 6.36 -9.70
N ALA A 100 -3.17 6.89 -10.36
CA ALA A 100 -3.11 8.29 -10.77
C ALA A 100 -4.22 8.67 -11.77
N SER A 101 -4.70 7.69 -12.55
CA SER A 101 -5.82 7.91 -13.48
C SER A 101 -7.17 8.04 -12.76
N ALA A 102 -7.25 7.64 -11.49
CA ALA A 102 -8.53 7.50 -10.78
C ALA A 102 -8.61 8.30 -9.47
N CYS A 103 -7.47 8.65 -8.86
CA CYS A 103 -7.45 9.38 -7.58
C CYS A 103 -6.12 10.11 -7.38
N SER A 104 -5.98 10.78 -6.24
CA SER A 104 -4.70 11.37 -5.81
C SER A 104 -3.75 10.25 -5.36
N VAL A 105 -2.48 10.36 -5.71
CA VAL A 105 -1.46 9.36 -5.38
C VAL A 105 -0.29 9.99 -4.65
N LYS A 106 0.14 9.35 -3.56
CA LYS A 106 1.37 9.70 -2.86
C LYS A 106 2.27 8.46 -2.80
N GLN A 107 3.53 8.64 -3.20
CA GLN A 107 4.55 7.61 -3.01
C GLN A 107 5.26 7.84 -1.68
N GLN A 108 5.42 6.79 -0.89
CA GLN A 108 5.99 6.88 0.45
C GLN A 108 7.12 5.87 0.60
N LYS A 109 8.33 6.34 0.92
CA LYS A 109 9.47 5.48 1.20
C LYS A 109 9.38 4.95 2.63
N LYS A 110 9.70 3.68 2.83
CA LYS A 110 9.73 3.05 4.15
C LYS A 110 10.65 3.80 5.12
N GLY A 111 11.83 4.21 4.67
CA GLY A 111 12.78 4.96 5.50
C GLY A 111 12.26 6.32 5.93
N SER A 112 11.50 7.00 5.07
CA SER A 112 10.89 8.29 5.41
C SER A 112 9.79 8.12 6.47
N VAL A 113 9.02 7.06 6.38
CA VAL A 113 7.98 6.74 7.36
C VAL A 113 8.61 6.50 8.74
N SER A 114 9.71 5.77 8.80
CA SER A 114 10.44 5.53 10.06
C SER A 114 10.90 6.82 10.73
N LYS A 115 11.20 7.85 9.95
CA LYS A 115 11.67 9.14 10.48
C LYS A 115 10.56 10.08 10.90
N THR A 116 9.38 9.95 10.32
CA THR A 116 8.31 10.95 10.48
C THR A 116 7.19 10.53 11.40
N TYR A 117 6.96 9.22 11.58
CA TYR A 117 5.85 8.74 12.39
C TYR A 117 6.17 8.71 13.89
N GLY A 118 7.33 8.22 14.27
CA GLY A 118 7.67 8.04 15.69
C GLY A 118 9.12 7.68 15.88
N GLU A 119 9.43 7.14 17.06
CA GLU A 119 10.81 6.85 17.46
C GLU A 119 11.32 5.48 17.03
N ARG A 120 10.38 4.56 16.69
CA ARG A 120 10.72 3.20 16.26
C ARG A 120 10.79 3.12 14.73
N ASN A 121 11.51 2.14 14.21
CA ASN A 121 11.48 1.87 12.78
C ASN A 121 10.19 1.09 12.40
N VAL A 122 9.90 1.01 11.09
CA VAL A 122 8.67 0.39 10.59
C VAL A 122 8.55 -1.07 11.02
N ASP A 123 9.65 -1.81 10.99
CA ASP A 123 9.62 -3.25 11.31
C ASP A 123 9.23 -3.50 12.77
N ASP A 124 9.60 -2.61 13.67
CA ASP A 124 9.20 -2.71 15.08
C ASP A 124 7.69 -2.52 15.26
N TYR A 125 7.10 -1.57 14.54
CA TYR A 125 5.65 -1.39 14.54
C TYR A 125 4.93 -2.58 13.91
N VAL A 126 5.42 -3.07 12.78
CA VAL A 126 4.81 -4.20 12.06
C VAL A 126 4.75 -5.45 12.95
N ALA A 127 5.77 -5.70 13.76
CA ALA A 127 5.85 -6.85 14.64
C ALA A 127 5.02 -6.72 15.93
N ASP A 128 4.53 -5.52 16.25
CA ASP A 128 3.86 -5.24 17.51
C ASP A 128 2.35 -5.47 17.44
N ASP A 129 1.90 -6.65 17.86
CA ASP A 129 0.48 -7.03 17.83
C ASP A 129 -0.40 -6.04 18.60
N SER A 130 0.08 -5.49 19.70
CA SER A 130 -0.70 -4.53 20.51
C SER A 130 -0.89 -3.20 19.78
N PHE A 131 0.10 -2.78 19.00
CA PHE A 131 -0.02 -1.59 18.14
C PHE A 131 -1.18 -1.75 17.16
N TRP A 132 -1.26 -2.91 16.50
CA TRP A 132 -2.31 -3.15 15.49
C TRP A 132 -3.68 -3.33 16.12
N ALA A 133 -3.76 -3.96 17.27
CA ALA A 133 -5.02 -4.07 18.02
C ALA A 133 -5.58 -2.71 18.41
N LYS A 134 -4.70 -1.75 18.74
CA LYS A 134 -5.08 -0.40 19.15
C LYS A 134 -5.40 0.52 17.96
N ASN A 135 -4.67 0.37 16.85
CA ASN A 135 -4.70 1.34 15.76
C ASN A 135 -5.54 0.92 14.56
N THR A 136 -6.14 -0.26 14.60
CA THR A 136 -7.02 -0.76 13.53
C THR A 136 -8.30 -1.35 14.12
N LYS A 137 -9.38 -1.24 13.36
CA LYS A 137 -10.65 -1.90 13.65
C LYS A 137 -11.34 -2.29 12.34
N GLY A 138 -12.47 -2.96 12.43
CA GLY A 138 -13.26 -3.36 11.27
C GLY A 138 -12.87 -4.73 10.75
N GLY A 139 -12.50 -4.82 9.46
CA GLY A 139 -12.13 -6.06 8.81
C GLY A 139 -10.80 -6.62 9.30
N ARG A 140 -10.51 -7.85 8.89
CA ARG A 140 -9.27 -8.53 9.26
C ARG A 140 -8.09 -7.99 8.46
N LEU A 141 -6.99 -7.68 9.14
CA LEU A 141 -5.73 -7.29 8.53
C LEU A 141 -4.71 -8.43 8.66
N ARG A 142 -4.24 -8.95 7.52
CA ARG A 142 -3.20 -9.98 7.51
C ARG A 142 -1.87 -9.40 8.02
N LYS A 143 -1.06 -10.22 8.67
CA LYS A 143 0.27 -9.77 9.13
C LYS A 143 1.14 -9.29 7.97
N MET A 144 1.08 -9.94 6.81
CA MET A 144 1.82 -9.54 5.61
C MET A 144 1.39 -8.18 5.06
N SER A 145 0.21 -7.70 5.44
CA SER A 145 -0.33 -6.42 4.97
C SER A 145 -0.09 -5.26 5.93
N ARG A 146 0.51 -5.52 7.09
CA ARG A 146 0.74 -4.51 8.13
C ARG A 146 1.64 -3.37 7.66
N GLU A 147 2.68 -3.68 6.89
CA GLU A 147 3.56 -2.64 6.35
C GLU A 147 2.80 -1.71 5.41
N THR A 148 1.93 -2.28 4.55
CA THR A 148 1.07 -1.51 3.66
C THR A 148 0.09 -0.62 4.45
N ALA A 149 -0.55 -1.18 5.47
CA ALA A 149 -1.45 -0.44 6.35
C ALA A 149 -0.72 0.66 7.13
N PHE A 150 0.53 0.42 7.51
CA PHE A 150 1.35 1.40 8.22
C PHE A 150 1.61 2.65 7.37
N LEU A 151 1.73 2.51 6.05
CA LEU A 151 1.85 3.66 5.16
C LEU A 151 0.63 4.58 5.28
N LEU A 152 -0.55 4.01 5.44
CA LEU A 152 -1.80 4.76 5.60
C LEU A 152 -1.85 5.50 6.93
N ILE A 153 -1.45 4.81 8.01
CA ILE A 153 -1.39 5.42 9.35
C ILE A 153 -0.39 6.57 9.37
N ALA A 154 0.79 6.37 8.81
CA ALA A 154 1.81 7.41 8.76
C ALA A 154 1.40 8.60 7.89
N ALA A 155 0.67 8.37 6.80
CA ALA A 155 0.21 9.42 5.91
C ALA A 155 -0.81 10.36 6.54
N ARG A 156 -1.51 9.94 7.59
CA ARG A 156 -2.45 10.80 8.35
C ARG A 156 -1.73 11.97 9.02
N ASN A 157 -0.50 11.73 9.44
CA ASN A 157 0.27 12.66 10.26
C ASN A 157 1.25 13.51 9.43
N GLY A 158 1.28 13.26 8.13
CA GLY A 158 2.22 13.94 7.21
C GLY A 158 1.53 14.73 6.09
#